data_137ac8657fbd484139d7d2397a3f51c0
#
_entry.id   137ac8657fbd484139d7d2397a3f51c0
#
_cell.length_a   1.000
_cell.length_b   1.000
_cell.length_c   1.000
_cell.angle_alpha   90.00
_cell.angle_beta   90.00
_cell.angle_gamma   90.00
#
_symmetry.space_group_name_H-M   'P 1'
#
loop_
_entity.id
_entity.type
_entity.pdbx_description
1 polymer ?
#
loop_
_entity_poly.entity_id
_entity_poly.type
_entity_poly.pdbx_seq_one_letter_code
_entity_poly.pdbx_strand_id
1 'polypeptide(L)'
;IYPEEIEDIINQIPYITESLIVGRNHALVALVVADYDAMKAAGIDGDAVQKYIDENVLALNAKLPPYSQIGRCELRKEPFEKTPKLSIKRFMYN
;
A
#
# COMPACT_ATOMS: atom_id res chain seq x y z
N ILE A 1 -5.50 -12.11 -10.84
CA ILE A 1 -5.47 -11.84 -9.40
C ILE A 1 -6.21 -10.54 -9.11
N TYR A 2 -7.00 -10.50 -8.08
CA TYR A 2 -7.81 -9.33 -7.75
C TYR A 2 -7.02 -8.35 -6.88
N PRO A 3 -7.26 -7.02 -7.03
CA PRO A 3 -6.58 -6.01 -6.21
C PRO A 3 -6.70 -6.28 -4.70
N GLU A 4 -7.86 -6.78 -4.25
CA GLU A 4 -8.08 -7.10 -2.84
C GLU A 4 -7.12 -8.15 -2.32
N GLU A 5 -6.75 -9.11 -3.15
CA GLU A 5 -5.80 -10.17 -2.77
C GLU A 5 -4.40 -9.60 -2.58
N ILE A 6 -4.01 -8.65 -3.43
CA ILE A 6 -2.72 -7.97 -3.31
C ILE A 6 -2.71 -7.13 -2.05
N GLU A 7 -3.79 -6.40 -1.79
CA GLU A 7 -3.92 -5.56 -0.59
C GLU A 7 -3.83 -6.38 0.69
N ASP A 8 -4.45 -7.56 0.73
CA ASP A 8 -4.37 -8.44 1.89
C ASP A 8 -2.93 -8.84 2.19
N ILE A 9 -2.14 -9.09 1.15
CA ILE A 9 -0.73 -9.43 1.31
C ILE A 9 0.06 -8.22 1.81
N ILE A 10 -0.18 -7.04 1.23
CA ILE A 10 0.49 -5.80 1.64
C ILE A 10 0.19 -5.48 3.10
N ASN A 11 -1.06 -5.67 3.52
CA ASN A 11 -1.49 -5.37 4.89
C ASN A 11 -0.83 -6.26 5.95
N GLN A 12 -0.19 -7.36 5.55
CA GLN A 12 0.56 -8.22 6.45
C GLN A 12 1.99 -7.71 6.71
N ILE A 13 2.46 -6.75 5.92
CA ILE A 13 3.78 -6.17 6.11
C ILE A 13 3.78 -5.34 7.41
N PRO A 14 4.80 -5.53 8.30
CA PRO A 14 4.85 -4.76 9.54
C PRO A 14 4.75 -3.26 9.30
N TYR A 15 4.04 -2.56 10.18
CA TYR A 15 3.77 -1.12 10.17
C TYR A 15 2.75 -0.66 9.12
N ILE A 16 2.40 -1.45 8.13
CA ILE A 16 1.37 -1.08 7.17
C ILE A 16 0.00 -1.36 7.78
N THR A 17 -0.85 -0.33 7.85
CA THR A 17 -2.18 -0.43 8.45
C THR A 17 -3.28 -0.57 7.42
N GLU A 18 -3.13 0.09 6.27
CA GLU A 18 -4.11 0.03 5.18
C GLU A 18 -3.41 0.14 3.84
N SER A 19 -4.00 -0.44 2.81
CA SER A 19 -3.50 -0.30 1.46
C SER A 19 -4.65 -0.35 0.46
N LEU A 20 -4.42 0.25 -0.70
CA LEU A 20 -5.37 0.25 -1.80
C LEU A 20 -4.61 0.23 -3.12
N ILE A 21 -4.93 -0.72 -3.98
CA ILE A 21 -4.34 -0.79 -5.32
C ILE A 21 -5.24 -0.06 -6.29
N VAL A 22 -4.68 0.91 -7.00
CA VAL A 22 -5.40 1.68 -8.02
C VAL A 22 -4.65 1.64 -9.34
N GLY A 23 -5.39 1.79 -10.45
CA GLY A 23 -4.80 1.88 -11.78
C GLY A 23 -4.62 3.35 -12.17
N ARG A 24 -3.41 3.72 -12.60
CA ARG A 24 -3.10 5.08 -13.10
C ARG A 24 -2.11 4.98 -14.24
N ASN A 25 -2.43 5.64 -15.36
CA ASN A 25 -1.53 5.68 -16.52
C ASN A 25 -1.06 4.29 -16.96
N HIS A 26 -1.98 3.33 -16.99
CA HIS A 26 -1.74 1.94 -17.40
C HIS A 26 -0.80 1.17 -16.46
N ALA A 27 -0.62 1.66 -15.23
CA ALA A 27 0.20 0.99 -14.21
C ALA A 27 -0.59 0.87 -12.91
N LEU A 28 -0.22 -0.09 -12.08
CA LEU A 28 -0.79 -0.22 -10.74
C LEU A 28 0.03 0.62 -9.76
N VAL A 29 -0.68 1.32 -8.88
CA VAL A 29 -0.08 2.10 -7.81
C VAL A 29 -0.64 1.60 -6.48
N ALA A 30 0.25 1.35 -5.52
CA ALA A 30 -0.15 0.99 -4.17
C ALA A 30 -0.22 2.25 -3.31
N LEU A 31 -1.43 2.61 -2.88
CA LEU A 31 -1.62 3.67 -1.89
C LEU A 31 -1.54 3.01 -0.52
N VAL A 32 -0.61 3.49 0.32
CA VAL A 32 -0.29 2.82 1.59
C VAL A 32 -0.43 3.79 2.75
N VAL A 33 -1.11 3.35 3.81
CA VAL A 33 -1.14 4.04 5.10
C VAL A 33 -0.35 3.17 6.09
N ALA A 34 0.58 3.78 6.81
CA ALA A 34 1.41 3.09 7.78
C ALA A 34 1.31 3.75 9.15
N ASP A 35 1.71 3.01 10.18
CA ASP A 35 1.84 3.56 11.53
C ASP A 35 3.20 4.27 11.62
N TYR A 36 3.21 5.53 11.21
CA TYR A 36 4.43 6.32 11.13
C TYR A 36 5.07 6.57 12.49
N ASP A 37 4.27 6.67 13.53
CA ASP A 37 4.79 6.85 14.90
C ASP A 37 5.53 5.60 15.35
N ALA A 38 4.99 4.42 15.09
CA ALA A 38 5.64 3.16 15.41
C ALA A 38 6.93 2.98 14.62
N MET A 39 6.91 3.38 13.34
CA MET A 39 8.11 3.33 12.49
C MET A 39 9.20 4.23 13.04
N LYS A 40 8.85 5.46 13.43
CA LYS A 40 9.79 6.41 14.00
C LYS A 40 10.39 5.88 15.29
N ALA A 41 9.58 5.27 16.15
CA ALA A 41 10.05 4.65 17.38
C ALA A 41 11.02 3.50 17.13
N ALA A 42 10.89 2.85 15.98
CA ALA A 42 11.79 1.76 15.55
C ALA A 42 13.00 2.27 14.76
N GLY A 43 13.17 3.59 14.64
CA GLY A 43 14.30 4.18 13.93
C GLY A 43 14.08 4.35 12.42
N ILE A 44 12.84 4.19 11.95
CA ILE A 44 12.48 4.34 10.53
C ILE A 44 11.73 5.66 10.38
N ASP A 45 12.43 6.70 9.90
CA ASP A 45 11.80 8.01 9.70
C ASP A 45 12.38 8.69 8.45
N GLY A 46 11.78 9.84 8.09
CA GLY A 46 12.20 10.59 6.92
C GLY A 46 12.17 9.73 5.65
N ASP A 47 13.24 9.80 4.86
CA ASP A 47 13.32 9.04 3.60
C ASP A 47 13.33 7.53 3.80
N ALA A 48 13.69 7.06 5.00
CA ALA A 48 13.71 5.63 5.30
C ALA A 48 12.30 5.02 5.26
N VAL A 49 11.25 5.80 5.51
CA VAL A 49 9.87 5.34 5.44
C VAL A 49 9.52 4.89 4.03
N GLN A 50 9.77 5.77 3.04
CA GLN A 50 9.48 5.43 1.64
C GLN A 50 10.32 4.24 1.20
N LYS A 51 11.59 4.20 1.58
CA LYS A 51 12.48 3.09 1.24
C LYS A 51 11.96 1.77 1.81
N TYR A 52 11.56 1.76 3.07
CA TYR A 52 11.01 0.57 3.72
C TYR A 52 9.78 0.06 2.97
N ILE A 53 8.84 0.96 2.69
CA ILE A 53 7.60 0.59 2.00
C ILE A 53 7.91 0.07 0.60
N ASP A 54 8.75 0.77 -0.16
CA ASP A 54 9.12 0.34 -1.51
C ASP A 54 9.78 -1.04 -1.50
N GLU A 55 10.75 -1.26 -0.63
CA GLU A 55 11.46 -2.54 -0.56
C GLU A 55 10.51 -3.71 -0.25
N ASN A 56 9.56 -3.50 0.65
CA ASN A 56 8.65 -4.56 1.08
C ASN A 56 7.48 -4.77 0.12
N VAL A 57 6.93 -3.69 -0.42
CA VAL A 57 5.77 -3.79 -1.32
C VAL A 57 6.20 -4.22 -2.73
N LEU A 58 7.25 -3.60 -3.28
CA LEU A 58 7.70 -3.92 -4.64
C LEU A 58 8.33 -5.31 -4.72
N ALA A 59 8.79 -5.86 -3.60
CA ALA A 59 9.29 -7.24 -3.55
C ALA A 59 8.19 -8.24 -3.91
N LEU A 60 6.93 -7.89 -3.72
CA LEU A 60 5.80 -8.75 -4.08
C LEU A 60 5.69 -8.97 -5.59
N ASN A 61 6.26 -8.06 -6.39
CA ASN A 61 6.22 -8.17 -7.84
C ASN A 61 6.85 -9.46 -8.35
N ALA A 62 7.80 -10.02 -7.61
CA ALA A 62 8.41 -11.29 -7.95
C ALA A 62 7.40 -12.45 -7.96
N LYS A 63 6.29 -12.30 -7.24
CA LYS A 63 5.23 -13.30 -7.12
C LYS A 63 3.98 -12.96 -7.91
N LEU A 64 3.96 -11.78 -8.55
CA LEU A 64 2.80 -11.31 -9.29
C LEU A 64 3.00 -11.50 -10.79
N PRO A 65 1.92 -11.81 -11.54
CA PRO A 65 2.02 -11.88 -13.00
C PRO A 65 2.32 -10.48 -13.57
N PRO A 66 2.92 -10.41 -14.78
CA PRO A 66 3.33 -9.12 -15.38
C PRO A 66 2.23 -8.06 -15.40
N TYR A 67 0.98 -8.46 -15.65
CA TYR A 67 -0.14 -7.52 -15.74
C TYR A 67 -0.64 -7.03 -14.37
N SER A 68 -0.13 -7.59 -13.28
CA SER A 68 -0.53 -7.23 -11.91
C SER A 68 0.61 -6.65 -11.09
N GLN A 69 1.72 -6.29 -11.73
CA GLN A 69 2.86 -5.76 -11.00
C GLN A 69 2.64 -4.31 -10.59
N ILE A 70 3.12 -3.97 -9.40
CA ILE A 70 2.97 -2.65 -8.82
C ILE A 70 4.09 -1.76 -9.36
N GLY A 71 3.73 -0.60 -9.94
CA GLY A 71 4.70 0.33 -10.50
C GLY A 71 5.34 1.21 -9.46
N ARG A 72 4.58 1.62 -8.45
CA ARG A 72 5.11 2.46 -7.38
C ARG A 72 4.18 2.43 -6.16
N CYS A 73 4.70 2.94 -5.04
CA CYS A 73 3.94 3.08 -3.79
C CYS A 73 3.82 4.57 -3.45
N GLU A 74 2.60 5.01 -3.13
CA GLU A 74 2.35 6.36 -2.62
C GLU A 74 1.95 6.27 -1.17
N LEU A 75 2.62 7.02 -0.31
CA LEU A 75 2.35 7.03 1.12
C LEU A 75 1.23 8.03 1.43
N ARG A 76 0.34 7.65 2.33
CA ARG A 76 -0.73 8.49 2.83
C ARG A 76 -0.62 8.60 4.34
N LYS A 77 -0.94 9.78 4.86
CA LYS A 77 -0.97 10.01 6.31
C LYS A 77 -2.34 9.70 6.91
N GLU A 78 -3.39 9.88 6.13
CA GLU A 78 -4.76 9.70 6.62
C GLU A 78 -5.35 8.37 6.16
N PRO A 79 -6.15 7.72 7.02
CA PRO A 79 -6.86 6.51 6.64
C PRO A 79 -7.79 6.76 5.44
N PHE A 80 -8.12 5.69 4.72
CA PHE A 80 -9.09 5.76 3.64
C PHE A 80 -10.51 5.89 4.18
N GLU A 81 -11.37 6.58 3.42
CA GLU A 81 -12.79 6.60 3.70
C GLU A 81 -13.39 5.21 3.56
N LYS A 82 -14.25 4.83 4.48
CA LYS A 82 -14.81 3.48 4.53
C LYS A 82 -16.33 3.50 4.60
N THR A 83 -16.93 2.43 4.09
CA THR A 83 -18.37 2.18 4.23
C THR A 83 -18.68 1.76 5.68
N PRO A 84 -19.98 1.71 6.07
CA PRO A 84 -20.35 1.20 7.39
C PRO A 84 -19.85 -0.22 7.69
N LYS A 85 -19.55 -1.02 6.63
CA LYS A 85 -18.98 -2.37 6.79
C LYS A 85 -17.47 -2.35 6.84
N LEU A 86 -16.85 -1.16 6.96
CA LEU A 86 -15.42 -0.94 7.02
C LEU A 86 -14.66 -1.33 5.74
N SER A 87 -15.36 -1.36 4.61
CA SER A 87 -14.73 -1.53 3.30
C SER A 87 -14.32 -0.17 2.75
N ILE A 88 -13.12 -0.10 2.16
CA ILE A 88 -12.61 1.15 1.59
C ILE A 88 -13.49 1.60 0.42
N LYS A 89 -13.82 2.89 0.38
CA LYS A 89 -14.59 3.48 -0.72
C LYS A 89 -13.66 3.71 -1.91
N ARG A 90 -13.42 2.66 -2.67
CA ARG A 90 -12.46 2.67 -3.78
C ARG A 90 -12.71 3.77 -4.81
N PHE A 91 -13.98 4.05 -5.08
CA PHE A 91 -14.34 5.04 -6.10
C PHE A 91 -13.83 6.44 -5.81
N MET A 92 -13.47 6.74 -4.56
CA MET A 92 -12.94 8.05 -4.17
C MET A 92 -11.45 8.21 -4.53
N TYR A 93 -10.76 7.12 -4.83
CA TYR A 93 -9.31 7.13 -4.98
C TYR A 93 -8.80 6.70 -6.36
N ASN A 94 -9.70 6.21 -7.19
CA ASN A 94 -9.35 5.80 -8.55
C ASN A 94 -9.11 6.99 -9.49
#